data_5b53e15f32815ace7043c408f8bad5f5
#
_entry.id   5b53e15f32815ace7043c408f8bad5f5
#
_cell.length_a   1.000
_cell.length_b   1.000
_cell.length_c   1.000
_cell.angle_alpha   90.00
_cell.angle_beta   90.00
_cell.angle_gamma   90.00
#
_symmetry.space_group_name_H-M   'P 1'
#
loop_
_entity.id
_entity.type
_entity.pdbx_description
1 polymer ?
#
loop_
_entity_poly.entity_id
_entity_poly.type
_entity_poly.pdbx_seq_one_letter_code
_entity_poly.pdbx_strand_id
1 'polypeptide(L)'
;LTGAIDMLRNTNKGFTLIELIMVMIILGIMAAVAIPRYLETIEKSEVAAEDAVVNTIMVALENYAQNKMLTEGRRYWPDNPFDALTTKPQTYTLDGTPCDTDNEWTFVEDASDGTYTGYISHQRADNTRFQWNYNRGVNTGTDNDVTGTLWKRTELGTGGTQVLFQ
;
A
#
# COMPACT_ATOMS: atom_id res chain seq x y z
N LEU A 1 -42.71 -67.00 -19.70
CA LEU A 1 -41.87 -66.13 -18.82
C LEU A 1 -41.37 -64.95 -19.63
N THR A 2 -42.17 -63.87 -19.64
CA THR A 2 -41.88 -62.62 -20.36
C THR A 2 -41.39 -61.62 -19.30
N GLY A 3 -40.07 -61.41 -19.25
CA GLY A 3 -39.44 -60.39 -18.40
C GLY A 3 -39.61 -59.03 -19.07
N ALA A 4 -40.43 -58.17 -18.50
CA ALA A 4 -40.48 -56.76 -18.86
C ALA A 4 -39.26 -56.05 -18.33
N ILE A 5 -38.37 -55.61 -19.26
CA ILE A 5 -37.28 -54.70 -18.94
C ILE A 5 -37.88 -53.30 -18.82
N ASP A 6 -38.11 -52.87 -17.60
CA ASP A 6 -38.50 -51.52 -17.30
C ASP A 6 -37.34 -50.58 -17.57
N MET A 7 -37.33 -49.97 -18.77
CA MET A 7 -36.39 -48.94 -19.16
C MET A 7 -36.65 -47.72 -18.29
N LEU A 8 -35.83 -47.50 -17.26
CA LEU A 8 -35.74 -46.25 -16.54
C LEU A 8 -35.44 -45.12 -17.51
N ARG A 9 -36.49 -44.48 -17.93
CA ARG A 9 -36.46 -43.30 -18.82
C ARG A 9 -35.89 -42.13 -17.99
N ASN A 10 -34.57 -42.00 -18.03
CA ASN A 10 -33.88 -40.89 -17.42
C ASN A 10 -34.27 -39.60 -18.17
N THR A 11 -35.25 -38.86 -17.63
CA THR A 11 -35.67 -37.57 -18.17
C THR A 11 -34.66 -36.51 -17.73
N ASN A 12 -33.53 -36.41 -18.43
CA ASN A 12 -32.64 -35.27 -18.34
C ASN A 12 -33.40 -34.05 -18.86
N LYS A 13 -33.99 -33.27 -17.90
CA LYS A 13 -34.58 -32.00 -18.24
C LYS A 13 -33.42 -31.03 -18.49
N GLY A 14 -33.18 -30.67 -19.74
CA GLY A 14 -32.28 -29.60 -20.11
C GLY A 14 -32.83 -28.23 -19.71
N PHE A 15 -31.94 -27.27 -19.51
CA PHE A 15 -32.34 -25.89 -19.27
C PHE A 15 -33.04 -25.29 -20.48
N THR A 16 -34.04 -24.48 -20.23
CA THR A 16 -34.70 -23.70 -21.29
C THR A 16 -33.86 -22.48 -21.65
N LEU A 17 -33.97 -22.01 -22.87
CA LEU A 17 -33.26 -20.82 -23.33
C LEU A 17 -33.66 -19.58 -22.50
N ILE A 18 -34.91 -19.49 -22.08
CA ILE A 18 -35.42 -18.39 -21.29
C ILE A 18 -34.79 -18.38 -19.86
N GLU A 19 -34.61 -19.56 -19.25
CA GLU A 19 -33.93 -19.65 -17.93
C GLU A 19 -32.50 -19.15 -18.00
N LEU A 20 -31.79 -19.48 -19.09
CA LEU A 20 -30.42 -19.02 -19.29
C LEU A 20 -30.37 -17.49 -19.46
N ILE A 21 -31.25 -16.91 -20.28
CA ILE A 21 -31.32 -15.47 -20.50
C ILE A 21 -31.67 -14.73 -19.19
N MET A 22 -32.65 -15.22 -18.44
CA MET A 22 -33.03 -14.61 -17.16
C MET A 22 -31.87 -14.59 -16.16
N VAL A 23 -31.11 -15.69 -16.04
CA VAL A 23 -29.93 -15.78 -15.18
C VAL A 23 -28.85 -14.78 -15.63
N MET A 24 -28.59 -14.69 -16.93
CA MET A 24 -27.60 -13.73 -17.46
C MET A 24 -27.97 -12.27 -17.16
N ILE A 25 -29.26 -11.92 -17.28
CA ILE A 25 -29.75 -10.57 -16.96
C ILE A 25 -29.56 -10.28 -15.46
N ILE A 26 -29.97 -11.21 -14.59
CA ILE A 26 -29.85 -11.03 -13.13
C ILE A 26 -28.37 -10.89 -12.74
N LEU A 27 -27.50 -11.76 -13.26
CA LEU A 27 -26.05 -11.69 -12.99
C LEU A 27 -25.44 -10.37 -13.50
N GLY A 28 -25.87 -9.89 -14.68
CA GLY A 28 -25.42 -8.61 -15.23
C GLY A 28 -25.78 -7.43 -14.31
N ILE A 29 -27.02 -7.39 -13.80
CA ILE A 29 -27.47 -6.34 -12.87
C ILE A 29 -26.70 -6.42 -11.55
N MET A 30 -26.50 -7.62 -10.99
CA MET A 30 -25.73 -7.82 -9.76
C MET A 30 -24.27 -7.42 -9.93
N ALA A 31 -23.64 -7.79 -11.05
CA ALA A 31 -22.26 -7.43 -11.36
C ALA A 31 -22.08 -5.90 -11.47
N ALA A 32 -23.02 -5.21 -12.11
CA ALA A 32 -22.96 -3.75 -12.27
C ALA A 32 -22.92 -2.99 -10.93
N VAL A 33 -23.52 -3.55 -9.88
CA VAL A 33 -23.53 -2.95 -8.53
C VAL A 33 -22.33 -3.46 -7.69
N ALA A 34 -21.95 -4.72 -7.85
CA ALA A 34 -20.94 -5.36 -7.02
C ALA A 34 -19.50 -4.90 -7.37
N ILE A 35 -19.19 -4.74 -8.67
CA ILE A 35 -17.84 -4.41 -9.12
C ILE A 35 -17.35 -3.07 -8.56
N PRO A 36 -18.07 -1.93 -8.67
CA PRO A 36 -17.56 -0.67 -8.14
C PRO A 36 -17.37 -0.70 -6.62
N ARG A 37 -18.25 -1.35 -5.88
CA ARG A 37 -18.11 -1.50 -4.42
C ARG A 37 -16.88 -2.35 -4.04
N TYR A 38 -16.58 -3.36 -4.82
CA TYR A 38 -15.42 -4.22 -4.62
C TYR A 38 -14.12 -3.45 -4.84
N LEU A 39 -14.03 -2.66 -5.91
CA LEU A 39 -12.86 -1.81 -6.20
C LEU A 39 -12.62 -0.77 -5.09
N GLU A 40 -13.66 -0.11 -4.59
CA GLU A 40 -13.55 0.82 -3.45
C GLU A 40 -13.05 0.12 -2.18
N THR A 41 -13.44 -1.14 -1.96
CA THR A 41 -12.97 -1.91 -0.80
C THR A 41 -11.49 -2.27 -0.93
N ILE A 42 -11.02 -2.63 -2.13
CA ILE A 42 -9.60 -2.88 -2.40
C ILE A 42 -8.79 -1.63 -2.09
N GLU A 43 -9.17 -0.48 -2.66
CA GLU A 43 -8.47 0.79 -2.42
C GLU A 43 -8.35 1.12 -0.93
N LYS A 44 -9.45 1.01 -0.18
CA LYS A 44 -9.44 1.23 1.27
C LYS A 44 -8.53 0.25 2.02
N SER A 45 -8.45 -0.98 1.58
CA SER A 45 -7.58 -1.98 2.20
C SER A 45 -6.10 -1.71 1.92
N GLU A 46 -5.76 -1.25 0.72
CA GLU A 46 -4.39 -0.82 0.38
C GLU A 46 -3.97 0.40 1.20
N VAL A 47 -4.84 1.42 1.28
CA VAL A 47 -4.61 2.59 2.16
C VAL A 47 -4.35 2.17 3.59
N ALA A 48 -5.16 1.29 4.16
CA ALA A 48 -4.97 0.83 5.54
C ALA A 48 -3.67 0.04 5.73
N ALA A 49 -3.26 -0.74 4.74
CA ALA A 49 -2.00 -1.47 4.77
C ALA A 49 -0.79 -0.52 4.71
N GLU A 50 -0.83 0.48 3.83
CA GLU A 50 0.19 1.54 3.75
C GLU A 50 0.31 2.30 5.07
N ASP A 51 -0.82 2.75 5.63
CA ASP A 51 -0.85 3.47 6.89
C ASP A 51 -0.28 2.63 8.04
N ALA A 52 -0.51 1.33 8.06
CA ALA A 52 0.06 0.43 9.06
C ALA A 52 1.59 0.36 8.96
N VAL A 53 2.15 0.26 7.75
CA VAL A 53 3.60 0.27 7.52
C VAL A 53 4.20 1.61 7.95
N VAL A 54 3.62 2.72 7.50
CA VAL A 54 4.09 4.07 7.82
C VAL A 54 4.03 4.36 9.31
N ASN A 55 2.95 3.98 10.00
CA ASN A 55 2.84 4.10 11.45
C ASN A 55 3.90 3.26 12.18
N THR A 56 4.21 2.07 11.67
CA THR A 56 5.28 1.22 12.23
C THR A 56 6.64 1.91 12.09
N ILE A 57 6.90 2.53 10.94
CA ILE A 57 8.12 3.32 10.72
C ILE A 57 8.18 4.51 11.69
N MET A 58 7.08 5.26 11.87
CA MET A 58 7.04 6.39 12.80
C MET A 58 7.38 5.98 14.24
N VAL A 59 6.79 4.87 14.72
CA VAL A 59 7.09 4.33 16.05
C VAL A 59 8.54 3.87 16.16
N ALA A 60 9.07 3.22 15.12
CA ALA A 60 10.46 2.78 15.09
C ALA A 60 11.44 3.95 15.09
N LEU A 61 11.16 5.02 14.35
CA LEU A 61 11.96 6.25 14.34
C LEU A 61 12.02 6.90 15.72
N GLU A 62 10.90 6.96 16.42
CA GLU A 62 10.87 7.52 17.78
C GLU A 62 11.67 6.66 18.76
N ASN A 63 11.51 5.33 18.69
CA ASN A 63 12.30 4.39 19.48
C ASN A 63 13.81 4.50 19.18
N TYR A 64 14.18 4.65 17.92
CA TYR A 64 15.56 4.86 17.49
C TYR A 64 16.13 6.13 18.12
N ALA A 65 15.41 7.25 18.02
CA ALA A 65 15.84 8.52 18.59
C ALA A 65 15.97 8.47 20.12
N GLN A 66 15.06 7.76 20.81
CA GLN A 66 15.16 7.54 22.25
C GLN A 66 16.39 6.71 22.65
N ASN A 67 16.66 5.63 21.91
CA ASN A 67 17.85 4.82 22.13
C ASN A 67 19.13 5.62 21.92
N LYS A 68 19.18 6.48 20.92
CA LYS A 68 20.31 7.36 20.67
C LYS A 68 20.49 8.39 21.78
N MET A 69 19.41 8.92 22.31
CA MET A 69 19.46 9.80 23.49
C MET A 69 20.06 9.11 24.71
N LEU A 70 19.74 7.84 24.93
CA LEU A 70 20.26 7.06 26.08
C LEU A 70 21.74 6.68 25.91
N THR A 71 22.16 6.36 24.69
CA THR A 71 23.52 5.85 24.40
C THR A 71 24.52 6.97 24.09
N GLU A 72 24.07 8.03 23.41
CA GLU A 72 24.93 9.07 22.87
C GLU A 72 24.60 10.48 23.43
N GLY A 73 23.56 10.58 24.27
CA GLY A 73 23.14 11.83 24.90
C GLY A 73 22.42 12.80 23.96
N ARG A 74 22.10 12.39 22.74
CA ARG A 74 21.42 13.20 21.71
C ARG A 74 20.34 12.42 20.99
N ARG A 75 19.26 13.12 20.61
CA ARG A 75 18.24 12.55 19.72
C ARG A 75 18.62 12.84 18.28
N TYR A 76 18.69 11.80 17.48
CA TYR A 76 18.80 11.91 16.02
C TYR A 76 18.15 10.72 15.33
N TRP A 77 17.85 10.89 14.07
CA TRP A 77 17.12 9.92 13.25
C TRP A 77 18.03 9.42 12.14
N PRO A 78 17.84 8.18 11.63
CA PRO A 78 18.70 7.61 10.59
C PRO A 78 18.50 8.34 9.25
N ASP A 79 19.48 8.23 8.35
CA ASP A 79 19.37 8.74 6.98
C ASP A 79 18.21 8.06 6.22
N ASN A 80 18.12 6.74 6.35
CA ASN A 80 17.04 5.95 5.79
C ASN A 80 16.06 5.53 6.90
N PRO A 81 14.77 5.92 6.83
CA PRO A 81 13.79 5.62 7.87
C PRO A 81 13.56 4.11 8.09
N PHE A 82 13.82 3.26 7.08
CA PHE A 82 13.72 1.80 7.22
C PHE A 82 14.82 1.20 8.10
N ASP A 83 15.91 1.92 8.36
CA ASP A 83 16.98 1.44 9.24
C ASP A 83 16.62 1.52 10.74
N ALA A 84 15.56 2.24 11.06
CA ALA A 84 14.97 2.20 12.40
C ALA A 84 14.16 0.91 12.66
N LEU A 85 13.76 0.18 11.62
CA LEU A 85 12.96 -1.03 11.75
C LEU A 85 13.84 -2.24 12.08
N THR A 86 13.40 -3.06 13.03
CA THR A 86 14.02 -4.36 13.32
C THR A 86 13.80 -5.35 12.16
N THR A 87 12.64 -5.29 11.52
CA THR A 87 12.28 -6.12 10.36
C THR A 87 11.73 -5.21 9.27
N LYS A 88 12.39 -5.17 8.13
CA LYS A 88 11.94 -4.40 6.96
C LYS A 88 10.77 -5.10 6.27
N PRO A 89 9.89 -4.37 5.56
CA PRO A 89 8.86 -4.98 4.73
C PRO A 89 9.47 -6.00 3.76
N GLN A 90 8.74 -7.08 3.46
CA GLN A 90 9.26 -8.18 2.63
C GLN A 90 9.64 -7.72 1.20
N THR A 91 8.95 -6.71 0.69
CA THR A 91 9.16 -6.15 -0.65
C THR A 91 9.99 -4.86 -0.64
N TYR A 92 10.72 -4.62 0.46
CA TYR A 92 11.61 -3.48 0.55
C TYR A 92 12.88 -3.69 -0.30
N THR A 93 13.18 -2.73 -1.16
CA THR A 93 14.40 -2.67 -1.96
C THR A 93 15.23 -1.43 -1.60
N LEU A 94 16.56 -1.54 -1.70
CA LEU A 94 17.50 -0.46 -1.44
C LEU A 94 18.23 -0.11 -2.75
N ASP A 95 17.49 0.35 -3.74
CA ASP A 95 18.07 0.77 -5.02
C ASP A 95 18.16 2.29 -5.20
N GLY A 96 17.52 3.06 -4.31
CA GLY A 96 17.53 4.52 -4.33
C GLY A 96 16.70 5.12 -5.45
N THR A 97 15.88 4.33 -6.13
CA THR A 97 14.96 4.78 -7.17
C THR A 97 13.50 4.68 -6.69
N PRO A 98 12.57 5.45 -7.27
CA PRO A 98 11.16 5.27 -6.99
C PRO A 98 10.70 3.87 -7.38
N CYS A 99 9.79 3.29 -6.58
CA CYS A 99 9.22 1.95 -6.84
C CYS A 99 8.80 1.78 -8.29
N ASP A 100 9.12 0.63 -8.88
CA ASP A 100 8.74 0.26 -10.26
C ASP A 100 8.06 -1.12 -10.34
N THR A 101 7.99 -1.81 -9.22
CA THR A 101 7.39 -3.14 -9.08
C THR A 101 6.19 -3.10 -8.12
N ASP A 102 5.17 -3.91 -8.38
CA ASP A 102 3.96 -3.98 -7.55
C ASP A 102 4.27 -4.35 -6.09
N ASN A 103 3.67 -3.61 -5.18
CA ASN A 103 3.84 -3.72 -3.72
C ASN A 103 5.25 -3.44 -3.20
N GLU A 104 6.11 -2.87 -4.01
CA GLU A 104 7.47 -2.50 -3.61
C GLU A 104 7.47 -1.30 -2.68
N TRP A 105 8.42 -1.31 -1.73
CA TRP A 105 8.76 -0.21 -0.85
C TRP A 105 10.21 0.18 -1.06
N THR A 106 10.50 1.46 -1.31
CA THR A 106 11.85 1.97 -1.41
C THR A 106 12.01 3.27 -0.63
N PHE A 107 13.25 3.64 -0.35
CA PHE A 107 13.60 4.98 0.12
C PHE A 107 14.49 5.65 -0.92
N VAL A 108 14.06 6.80 -1.39
CA VAL A 108 14.80 7.63 -2.35
C VAL A 108 15.37 8.83 -1.62
N GLU A 109 16.69 8.97 -1.66
CA GLU A 109 17.36 10.17 -1.15
C GLU A 109 17.11 11.34 -2.10
N ASP A 110 16.53 12.40 -1.60
CA ASP A 110 16.27 13.62 -2.35
C ASP A 110 16.45 14.86 -1.45
N ALA A 111 17.63 15.42 -1.51
CA ALA A 111 17.98 16.65 -0.79
C ALA A 111 17.92 17.89 -1.72
N SER A 112 17.26 17.80 -2.86
CA SER A 112 17.28 18.82 -3.92
C SER A 112 16.68 20.16 -3.47
N ASP A 113 15.72 20.17 -2.57
CA ASP A 113 15.09 21.39 -2.03
C ASP A 113 15.63 21.80 -0.64
N GLY A 114 16.52 21.00 -0.04
CA GLY A 114 17.10 21.25 1.29
C GLY A 114 16.11 21.11 2.45
N THR A 115 14.84 20.74 2.17
CA THR A 115 13.78 20.62 3.18
C THR A 115 13.65 19.18 3.68
N TYR A 116 13.91 18.19 2.79
CA TYR A 116 13.76 16.77 3.11
C TYR A 116 15.10 16.04 2.98
N THR A 117 15.23 14.91 3.67
CA THR A 117 16.35 13.98 3.45
C THR A 117 16.05 13.07 2.25
N GLY A 118 14.76 12.84 1.99
CA GLY A 118 14.27 12.00 0.91
C GLY A 118 12.80 11.66 1.10
N TYR A 119 12.35 10.62 0.43
CA TYR A 119 10.97 10.14 0.55
C TYR A 119 10.89 8.62 0.50
N ILE A 120 9.94 8.08 1.24
CA ILE A 120 9.53 6.69 1.10
C ILE A 120 8.61 6.61 -0.12
N SER A 121 8.83 5.64 -0.99
CA SER A 121 7.97 5.35 -2.14
C SER A 121 7.34 3.97 -1.98
N HIS A 122 6.09 3.85 -2.42
CA HIS A 122 5.35 2.59 -2.51
C HIS A 122 4.53 2.55 -3.79
N GLN A 123 4.57 1.43 -4.50
CA GLN A 123 3.76 1.19 -5.70
C GLN A 123 2.69 0.15 -5.40
N ARG A 124 1.44 0.49 -5.73
CA ARG A 124 0.30 -0.44 -5.67
C ARG A 124 0.21 -1.30 -6.92
N ALA A 125 -0.58 -2.36 -6.84
CA ALA A 125 -0.82 -3.29 -7.96
C ALA A 125 -1.50 -2.65 -9.19
N ASP A 126 -2.10 -1.47 -9.05
CA ASP A 126 -2.68 -0.68 -10.15
C ASP A 126 -1.68 0.29 -10.81
N ASN A 127 -0.39 0.19 -10.48
CA ASN A 127 0.71 1.09 -10.87
C ASN A 127 0.60 2.51 -10.31
N THR A 128 -0.32 2.80 -9.40
CA THR A 128 -0.29 4.09 -8.68
C THR A 128 0.84 4.09 -7.67
N ARG A 129 1.52 5.23 -7.55
CA ARG A 129 2.65 5.40 -6.65
C ARG A 129 2.33 6.44 -5.61
N PHE A 130 2.68 6.14 -4.38
CA PHE A 130 2.54 7.03 -3.25
C PHE A 130 3.88 7.31 -2.63
N GLN A 131 4.03 8.51 -2.05
CA GLN A 131 5.23 8.90 -1.35
C GLN A 131 4.91 9.55 -0.01
N TRP A 132 5.86 9.43 0.91
CA TRP A 132 5.89 10.11 2.20
C TRP A 132 7.24 10.78 2.34
N ASN A 133 7.26 12.10 2.36
CA ASN A 133 8.50 12.85 2.52
C ASN A 133 9.04 12.64 3.94
N TYR A 134 10.33 12.45 4.03
CA TYR A 134 11.05 12.21 5.26
C TYR A 134 12.13 13.26 5.47
N ASN A 135 12.19 13.81 6.69
CA ASN A 135 13.29 14.64 7.13
C ASN A 135 13.89 14.03 8.39
N ARG A 136 15.16 13.68 8.34
CA ARG A 136 15.89 13.15 9.51
C ARG A 136 16.07 14.20 10.62
N GLY A 137 15.78 15.46 10.34
CA GLY A 137 16.08 16.57 11.24
C GLY A 137 17.56 16.93 11.27
N VAL A 138 17.86 17.92 12.06
CA VAL A 138 19.22 18.38 12.33
C VAL A 138 19.40 18.40 13.85
N ASN A 139 20.42 17.71 14.34
CA ASN A 139 20.78 17.72 15.75
C ASN A 139 22.27 18.11 15.88
N THR A 140 22.51 19.41 15.95
CA THR A 140 23.85 19.99 16.15
C THR A 140 24.15 20.27 17.64
N GLY A 141 23.14 20.10 18.50
CA GLY A 141 23.20 20.47 19.91
C GLY A 141 23.05 21.97 20.13
N THR A 142 22.37 22.65 19.22
CA THR A 142 22.07 24.09 19.26
C THR A 142 20.54 24.30 19.19
N ASP A 143 20.10 25.55 19.47
CA ASP A 143 18.67 25.93 19.41
C ASP A 143 18.04 25.80 17.99
N ASN A 144 18.85 25.50 16.96
CA ASN A 144 18.40 25.28 15.58
C ASN A 144 18.20 23.79 15.25
N ASP A 145 18.20 22.92 16.25
CA ASP A 145 17.94 21.51 16.05
C ASP A 145 16.50 21.27 15.60
N VAL A 146 16.33 20.50 14.52
CA VAL A 146 15.03 20.18 13.92
C VAL A 146 14.71 18.72 14.18
N THR A 147 13.54 18.45 14.71
CA THR A 147 13.03 17.09 14.93
C THR A 147 12.81 16.38 13.61
N GLY A 148 13.22 15.12 13.53
CA GLY A 148 12.90 14.29 12.37
C GLY A 148 11.39 14.15 12.17
N THR A 149 10.94 14.24 10.94
CA THR A 149 9.52 14.23 10.59
C THR A 149 9.25 13.33 9.40
N LEU A 150 8.11 12.64 9.45
CA LEU A 150 7.55 11.92 8.33
C LEU A 150 6.21 12.57 7.96
N TRP A 151 6.07 12.96 6.70
CA TRP A 151 4.94 13.74 6.24
C TRP A 151 3.77 12.87 5.79
N LYS A 152 2.64 13.51 5.49
CA LYS A 152 1.45 12.82 4.99
C LYS A 152 1.69 12.24 3.60
N ARG A 153 0.92 11.21 3.29
CA ARG A 153 0.91 10.56 1.97
C ARG A 153 0.59 11.56 0.85
N THR A 154 1.35 11.47 -0.23
CA THR A 154 1.09 12.19 -1.49
C THR A 154 1.14 11.19 -2.65
N GLU A 155 0.28 11.37 -3.65
CA GLU A 155 0.32 10.57 -4.87
C GLU A 155 1.35 11.14 -5.84
N LEU A 156 2.24 10.29 -6.37
CA LEU A 156 3.09 10.61 -7.50
C LEU A 156 2.33 10.30 -8.79
N GLY A 157 1.67 11.32 -9.34
CA GLY A 157 1.06 11.21 -10.65
C GLY A 157 2.11 11.09 -11.75
N THR A 158 1.74 10.48 -12.87
CA THR A 158 2.58 10.34 -14.08
C THR A 158 3.02 11.66 -14.72
N GLY A 159 2.76 12.79 -14.10
CA GLY A 159 3.10 14.14 -14.56
C GLY A 159 3.78 15.01 -13.50
N GLY A 160 4.27 14.45 -12.40
CA GLY A 160 5.01 15.23 -11.38
C GLY A 160 4.16 16.18 -10.54
N THR A 161 2.83 16.12 -10.63
CA THR A 161 1.93 16.90 -9.79
C THR A 161 1.65 16.13 -8.50
N GLN A 162 2.12 16.64 -7.37
CA GLN A 162 1.83 16.08 -6.07
C GLN A 162 0.38 16.41 -5.69
N VAL A 163 -0.43 15.41 -5.43
CA VAL A 163 -1.78 15.57 -4.88
C VAL A 163 -1.73 15.29 -3.39
N LEU A 164 -2.01 16.32 -2.58
CA LEU A 164 -2.10 16.18 -1.12
C LEU A 164 -3.48 15.62 -0.77
N PHE A 165 -3.51 14.42 -0.22
CA PHE A 165 -4.71 13.89 0.42
C PHE A 165 -4.78 14.35 1.88
N GLN A 166 -5.90 14.99 2.24
CA GLN A 166 -6.21 15.41 3.61
C GLN A 166 -6.83 14.28 4.42
#